data_5a990862ca9f1b7103522dbea467f205
#
_entry.id   5a990862ca9f1b7103522dbea467f205
#
_cell.length_a   1.000
_cell.length_b   1.000
_cell.length_c   1.000
_cell.angle_alpha   90.00
_cell.angle_beta   90.00
_cell.angle_gamma   90.00
#
_symmetry.space_group_name_H-M   'P 1'
#
loop_
_entity.id
_entity.type
_entity.pdbx_description
1 polymer ?
#
loop_
_entity_poly.entity_id
_entity_poly.type
_entity_poly.pdbx_seq_one_letter_code
_entity_poly.pdbx_strand_id
1 'polypeptide(L)'
;MLVEEASPANLTGLRALQQHFFSLLQTCDTIKKLKQIHTQIIVNGFSQKNFLLVKLLSFYITSGNLLNAHKVFERIENPSTTVWNQMIRGHSQSETPHKLVELYNRMVEAEAEPNEFTYSFLIGGCARSRLLREGEQVHGRVVANGYCTNVFVRTSLVNLYAIAGGYDGVRKARRVFDEIVDRNIVSWNSLLAGYVRCGDVDGARRIFDEMPERNVVSWTTMIAGCAQIGRCKQALHLFHEMRRAGVKLDQVALVAALSACAELGDLKLGTWIHSYIDERLHAGNQPLLVSLNNSLIHMYASCGVIDKAYKVFIGMQQRSTISWTSMITGFAKQGHAEEALGVFQWMQRLGTDEGRPDGITFIGVLCACSHAGFVDQGRHFFECMNKKWGIVPRIEHYGCMVDLLSRAGFLDEAHRLVESMPMKPNDAVWGALLGGCRIHKNAELASHVAQKLVLELKPDQAAGYLVLLSNVYATAKRWQDVALVRQKMVEIGVRKPAGRSWVQINGVVHDFVAGDWTHKHASSIYEMLSKITRQAKLEGYKLDIAEVLLDVE
;
A
#
# COMPACT_ATOMS: atom_id res chain seq x y z
N MET A 1 -58.68 -28.30 16.60
CA MET A 1 -59.83 -28.00 17.48
C MET A 1 -59.29 -27.37 18.75
N LEU A 2 -59.87 -26.27 19.16
CA LEU A 2 -59.56 -25.40 20.29
C LEU A 2 -58.35 -24.47 20.12
N VAL A 3 -58.58 -23.34 19.43
CA VAL A 3 -57.92 -22.07 19.68
C VAL A 3 -58.51 -21.54 20.99
N GLU A 4 -57.81 -21.72 22.13
CA GLU A 4 -58.13 -20.98 23.35
C GLU A 4 -57.82 -19.49 23.08
N GLU A 5 -58.84 -18.66 23.03
CA GLU A 5 -58.75 -17.22 23.07
C GLU A 5 -58.08 -16.79 24.38
N ALA A 6 -56.81 -16.37 24.29
CA ALA A 6 -56.03 -15.86 25.41
C ALA A 6 -56.73 -14.64 26.00
N SER A 7 -57.04 -14.66 27.30
CA SER A 7 -57.68 -13.57 28.03
C SER A 7 -56.82 -12.28 27.94
N PRO A 8 -57.38 -11.05 27.97
CA PRO A 8 -56.66 -9.79 27.88
C PRO A 8 -55.50 -9.62 28.89
N ALA A 9 -55.61 -10.23 30.06
CA ALA A 9 -54.57 -10.20 31.09
C ALA A 9 -53.34 -11.05 30.73
N ASN A 10 -53.50 -12.14 29.99
CA ASN A 10 -52.37 -12.98 29.48
C ASN A 10 -51.65 -12.28 28.33
N LEU A 11 -52.32 -11.48 27.51
CA LEU A 11 -51.75 -10.70 26.42
C LEU A 11 -50.84 -9.56 26.91
N THR A 12 -51.18 -8.90 28.03
CA THR A 12 -50.35 -7.86 28.66
C THR A 12 -49.08 -8.44 29.26
N GLY A 13 -49.13 -9.63 29.90
CA GLY A 13 -47.97 -10.34 30.43
C GLY A 13 -47.02 -10.82 29.35
N LEU A 14 -47.53 -11.35 28.24
CA LEU A 14 -46.72 -11.80 27.09
C LEU A 14 -45.99 -10.64 26.38
N ARG A 15 -46.67 -9.49 26.23
CA ARG A 15 -46.04 -8.29 25.65
C ARG A 15 -44.95 -7.73 26.56
N ALA A 16 -45.19 -7.69 27.88
CA ALA A 16 -44.18 -7.27 28.85
C ALA A 16 -42.93 -8.17 28.81
N LEU A 17 -43.13 -9.49 28.70
CA LEU A 17 -42.02 -10.45 28.60
C LEU A 17 -41.21 -10.30 27.28
N GLN A 18 -41.90 -10.04 26.18
CA GLN A 18 -41.24 -9.75 24.89
C GLN A 18 -40.41 -8.47 24.95
N GLN A 19 -40.93 -7.40 25.56
CA GLN A 19 -40.18 -6.16 25.77
C GLN A 19 -38.99 -6.35 26.69
N HIS A 20 -39.11 -7.19 27.71
CA HIS A 20 -38.03 -7.56 28.60
C HIS A 20 -36.88 -8.25 27.82
N PHE A 21 -37.17 -9.26 26.99
CA PHE A 21 -36.16 -9.91 26.15
C PHE A 21 -35.52 -8.94 25.16
N PHE A 22 -36.28 -8.03 24.59
CA PHE A 22 -35.74 -7.01 23.69
C PHE A 22 -34.75 -6.07 24.42
N SER A 23 -35.07 -5.66 25.65
CA SER A 23 -34.17 -4.86 26.49
C SER A 23 -32.91 -5.63 26.85
N LEU A 24 -33.03 -6.90 27.22
CA LEU A 24 -31.87 -7.77 27.49
C LEU A 24 -30.95 -7.93 26.28
N LEU A 25 -31.52 -8.06 25.07
CA LEU A 25 -30.75 -8.11 23.83
C LEU A 25 -30.04 -6.79 23.51
N GLN A 26 -30.62 -5.62 23.91
CA GLN A 26 -29.99 -4.31 23.71
C GLN A 26 -28.79 -4.09 24.64
N THR A 27 -28.84 -4.62 25.87
CA THR A 27 -27.80 -4.46 26.90
C THR A 27 -26.79 -5.61 26.91
N CYS A 28 -26.95 -6.60 26.02
CA CYS A 28 -26.08 -7.75 25.93
C CYS A 28 -24.68 -7.35 25.42
N ASP A 29 -23.64 -7.78 26.13
CA ASP A 29 -22.23 -7.44 25.86
C ASP A 29 -21.37 -8.65 25.50
N THR A 30 -21.86 -9.89 25.79
CA THR A 30 -21.08 -11.12 25.60
C THR A 30 -21.89 -12.20 24.90
N ILE A 31 -21.18 -13.02 24.10
CA ILE A 31 -21.78 -14.16 23.40
C ILE A 31 -22.37 -15.20 24.36
N LYS A 32 -21.82 -15.32 25.58
CA LYS A 32 -22.34 -16.24 26.62
C LYS A 32 -23.71 -15.81 27.12
N LYS A 33 -23.87 -14.52 27.42
CA LYS A 33 -25.18 -13.93 27.80
C LYS A 33 -26.17 -14.03 26.63
N LEU A 34 -25.73 -13.76 25.40
CA LEU A 34 -26.58 -13.90 24.23
C LEU A 34 -27.17 -15.30 24.09
N LYS A 35 -26.33 -16.36 24.25
CA LYS A 35 -26.80 -17.76 24.19
C LYS A 35 -27.82 -18.06 25.29
N GLN A 36 -27.64 -17.53 26.49
CA GLN A 36 -28.60 -17.69 27.60
C GLN A 36 -29.95 -17.00 27.26
N ILE A 37 -29.91 -15.75 26.79
CA ILE A 37 -31.13 -15.03 26.37
C ILE A 37 -31.81 -15.77 25.21
N HIS A 38 -31.06 -16.24 24.24
CA HIS A 38 -31.59 -17.03 23.11
C HIS A 38 -32.31 -18.28 23.59
N THR A 39 -31.73 -19.02 24.53
CA THR A 39 -32.38 -20.21 25.12
C THR A 39 -33.71 -19.83 25.81
N GLN A 40 -33.74 -18.73 26.55
CA GLN A 40 -34.95 -18.24 27.19
C GLN A 40 -36.03 -17.80 26.16
N ILE A 41 -35.64 -17.18 25.06
CA ILE A 41 -36.53 -16.81 23.95
C ILE A 41 -37.18 -18.08 23.36
N ILE A 42 -36.43 -19.18 23.17
CA ILE A 42 -36.94 -20.44 22.66
C ILE A 42 -37.90 -21.10 23.67
N VAL A 43 -37.49 -21.21 24.93
CA VAL A 43 -38.29 -21.86 26.00
C VAL A 43 -39.64 -21.13 26.20
N ASN A 44 -39.65 -19.82 26.03
CA ASN A 44 -40.89 -19.03 26.19
C ASN A 44 -41.73 -18.92 24.88
N GLY A 45 -41.37 -19.67 23.83
CA GLY A 45 -42.15 -19.73 22.59
C GLY A 45 -42.05 -18.51 21.69
N PHE A 46 -40.99 -17.66 21.85
CA PHE A 46 -40.80 -16.45 21.04
C PHE A 46 -39.83 -16.66 19.87
N SER A 47 -39.49 -17.89 19.52
CA SER A 47 -38.56 -18.26 18.46
C SER A 47 -38.92 -17.79 17.04
N GLN A 48 -40.21 -17.37 16.82
CA GLN A 48 -40.71 -16.90 15.54
C GLN A 48 -41.03 -15.38 15.57
N LYS A 49 -40.64 -14.63 16.63
CA LYS A 49 -40.91 -13.20 16.73
C LYS A 49 -39.81 -12.37 16.02
N ASN A 50 -40.11 -11.93 14.80
CA ASN A 50 -39.17 -11.23 13.92
C ASN A 50 -38.41 -10.06 14.60
N PHE A 51 -39.04 -9.25 15.44
CA PHE A 51 -38.37 -8.11 16.08
C PHE A 51 -37.31 -8.53 17.11
N LEU A 52 -37.47 -9.68 17.79
CA LEU A 52 -36.43 -10.28 18.66
C LEU A 52 -35.35 -10.91 17.82
N LEU A 53 -35.74 -11.63 16.75
CA LEU A 53 -34.82 -12.30 15.84
C LEU A 53 -33.86 -11.33 15.13
N VAL A 54 -34.35 -10.17 14.71
CA VAL A 54 -33.51 -9.12 14.12
C VAL A 54 -32.38 -8.71 15.06
N LYS A 55 -32.67 -8.49 16.35
CA LYS A 55 -31.65 -8.14 17.35
C LYS A 55 -30.71 -9.29 17.66
N LEU A 56 -31.24 -10.50 17.79
CA LEU A 56 -30.47 -11.71 18.03
C LEU A 56 -29.48 -11.98 16.90
N LEU A 57 -29.94 -11.95 15.65
CA LEU A 57 -29.11 -12.13 14.47
C LEU A 57 -28.08 -11.01 14.34
N SER A 58 -28.47 -9.76 14.55
CA SER A 58 -27.55 -8.62 14.53
C SER A 58 -26.40 -8.80 15.50
N PHE A 59 -26.65 -9.29 16.71
CA PHE A 59 -25.60 -9.54 17.70
C PHE A 59 -24.68 -10.71 17.30
N TYR A 60 -25.25 -11.84 16.84
CA TYR A 60 -24.43 -12.96 16.35
C TYR A 60 -23.51 -12.52 15.22
N ILE A 61 -23.99 -11.70 14.28
CA ILE A 61 -23.25 -11.19 13.15
C ILE A 61 -22.13 -10.24 13.61
N THR A 62 -22.45 -9.26 14.46
CA THR A 62 -21.43 -8.30 14.95
C THR A 62 -20.37 -8.95 15.84
N SER A 63 -20.70 -10.05 16.50
CA SER A 63 -19.76 -10.85 17.29
C SER A 63 -18.94 -11.84 16.44
N GLY A 64 -19.00 -11.81 15.11
CA GLY A 64 -18.28 -12.70 14.22
C GLY A 64 -18.83 -14.14 14.15
N ASN A 65 -19.98 -14.42 14.78
CA ASN A 65 -20.58 -15.77 14.84
C ASN A 65 -21.63 -16.00 13.75
N LEU A 66 -21.26 -15.76 12.50
CA LEU A 66 -22.14 -15.89 11.34
C LEU A 66 -22.75 -17.30 11.19
N LEU A 67 -22.01 -18.34 11.57
CA LEU A 67 -22.49 -19.72 11.54
C LEU A 67 -23.72 -19.93 12.46
N ASN A 68 -23.70 -19.36 13.67
CA ASN A 68 -24.82 -19.45 14.60
C ASN A 68 -25.99 -18.59 14.12
N ALA A 69 -25.72 -17.43 13.54
CA ALA A 69 -26.76 -16.62 12.90
C ALA A 69 -27.48 -17.42 11.80
N HIS A 70 -26.73 -18.12 10.97
CA HIS A 70 -27.28 -18.97 9.90
C HIS A 70 -28.16 -20.10 10.45
N LYS A 71 -27.72 -20.81 11.50
CA LYS A 71 -28.51 -21.86 12.15
C LYS A 71 -29.83 -21.34 12.75
N VAL A 72 -29.84 -20.14 13.27
CA VAL A 72 -31.05 -19.48 13.76
C VAL A 72 -31.97 -19.13 12.60
N PHE A 73 -31.41 -18.53 11.56
CA PHE A 73 -32.14 -18.10 10.37
C PHE A 73 -32.87 -19.27 9.66
N GLU A 74 -32.20 -20.40 9.48
CA GLU A 74 -32.78 -21.59 8.83
C GLU A 74 -33.96 -22.21 9.60
N ARG A 75 -34.21 -21.82 10.86
CA ARG A 75 -35.34 -22.27 11.68
C ARG A 75 -36.51 -21.31 11.69
N ILE A 76 -36.40 -20.17 10.96
CA ILE A 76 -37.46 -19.18 10.89
C ILE A 76 -38.39 -19.54 9.73
N GLU A 77 -39.68 -19.76 10.03
CA GLU A 77 -40.66 -20.16 9.01
C GLU A 77 -40.99 -19.02 8.03
N ASN A 78 -41.21 -17.78 8.56
CA ASN A 78 -41.54 -16.60 7.76
C ASN A 78 -40.65 -15.42 8.13
N PRO A 79 -39.40 -15.36 7.58
CA PRO A 79 -38.49 -14.26 7.87
C PRO A 79 -39.00 -12.95 7.26
N SER A 80 -39.13 -11.90 8.05
CA SER A 80 -39.43 -10.57 7.53
C SER A 80 -38.28 -9.99 6.70
N THR A 81 -38.55 -9.00 5.83
CA THR A 81 -37.54 -8.28 5.07
C THR A 81 -36.36 -7.81 5.94
N THR A 82 -36.62 -7.36 7.17
CA THR A 82 -35.58 -6.92 8.11
C THR A 82 -34.69 -8.09 8.59
N VAL A 83 -35.25 -9.28 8.74
CA VAL A 83 -34.49 -10.50 9.10
C VAL A 83 -33.59 -10.92 7.93
N TRP A 84 -34.12 -10.94 6.71
CA TRP A 84 -33.33 -11.17 5.50
C TRP A 84 -32.19 -10.17 5.37
N ASN A 85 -32.46 -8.88 5.60
CA ASN A 85 -31.48 -7.83 5.54
C ASN A 85 -30.34 -7.99 6.54
N GLN A 86 -30.61 -8.51 7.76
CA GLN A 86 -29.52 -8.82 8.71
C GLN A 86 -28.60 -9.90 8.17
N MET A 87 -29.14 -10.98 7.59
CA MET A 87 -28.33 -12.05 7.01
C MET A 87 -27.53 -11.56 5.80
N ILE A 88 -28.15 -10.84 4.87
CA ILE A 88 -27.49 -10.21 3.72
C ILE A 88 -26.36 -9.29 4.19
N ARG A 89 -26.62 -8.42 5.18
CA ARG A 89 -25.61 -7.55 5.80
C ARG A 89 -24.45 -8.37 6.39
N GLY A 90 -24.73 -9.45 7.12
CA GLY A 90 -23.72 -10.31 7.72
C GLY A 90 -22.80 -10.93 6.65
N HIS A 91 -23.38 -11.50 5.60
CA HIS A 91 -22.63 -12.06 4.51
C HIS A 91 -21.93 -11.01 3.63
N SER A 92 -22.49 -9.81 3.55
CA SER A 92 -21.82 -8.72 2.84
C SER A 92 -20.51 -8.30 3.51
N GLN A 93 -20.30 -8.61 4.77
CA GLN A 93 -19.08 -8.32 5.55
C GLN A 93 -18.14 -9.52 5.70
N SER A 94 -18.55 -10.71 5.21
CA SER A 94 -17.79 -11.95 5.31
C SER A 94 -16.98 -12.25 4.04
N GLU A 95 -16.10 -13.23 4.14
CA GLU A 95 -15.29 -13.72 3.00
C GLU A 95 -16.06 -14.67 2.06
N THR A 96 -17.38 -14.81 2.24
CA THR A 96 -18.21 -15.75 1.45
C THR A 96 -19.22 -15.01 0.55
N PRO A 97 -18.76 -14.35 -0.50
CA PRO A 97 -19.61 -13.47 -1.34
C PRO A 97 -20.71 -14.22 -2.11
N HIS A 98 -20.51 -15.51 -2.45
CA HIS A 98 -21.52 -16.29 -3.18
C HIS A 98 -22.81 -16.46 -2.40
N LYS A 99 -22.74 -16.60 -1.07
CA LYS A 99 -23.91 -16.70 -0.19
C LYS A 99 -24.78 -15.44 -0.16
N LEU A 100 -24.19 -14.31 -0.52
CA LEU A 100 -24.90 -13.02 -0.59
C LEU A 100 -25.99 -13.05 -1.67
N VAL A 101 -25.62 -13.50 -2.87
CA VAL A 101 -26.54 -13.58 -4.02
C VAL A 101 -27.56 -14.71 -3.80
N GLU A 102 -27.12 -15.83 -3.22
CA GLU A 102 -28.00 -16.95 -2.87
C GLU A 102 -29.09 -16.50 -1.88
N LEU A 103 -28.73 -15.78 -0.81
CA LEU A 103 -29.70 -15.27 0.16
C LEU A 103 -30.70 -14.30 -0.47
N TYR A 104 -30.26 -13.46 -1.39
CA TYR A 104 -31.14 -12.57 -2.12
C TYR A 104 -32.12 -13.36 -3.01
N ASN A 105 -31.67 -14.38 -3.72
CA ASN A 105 -32.53 -15.21 -4.55
C ASN A 105 -33.57 -15.93 -3.68
N ARG A 106 -33.16 -16.53 -2.57
CA ARG A 106 -34.06 -17.17 -1.59
C ARG A 106 -35.08 -16.17 -1.01
N MET A 107 -34.67 -14.92 -0.76
CA MET A 107 -35.57 -13.87 -0.30
C MET A 107 -36.68 -13.59 -1.33
N VAL A 108 -36.32 -13.53 -2.61
CA VAL A 108 -37.25 -13.31 -3.72
C VAL A 108 -38.16 -14.54 -3.92
N GLU A 109 -37.62 -15.76 -3.83
CA GLU A 109 -38.37 -17.01 -3.89
C GLU A 109 -39.39 -17.16 -2.74
N ALA A 110 -39.04 -16.61 -1.57
CA ALA A 110 -39.94 -16.56 -0.41
C ALA A 110 -40.97 -15.39 -0.47
N GLU A 111 -41.08 -14.72 -1.62
CA GLU A 111 -41.99 -13.58 -1.84
C GLU A 111 -41.80 -12.41 -0.83
N ALA A 112 -40.60 -12.35 -0.19
CA ALA A 112 -40.26 -11.24 0.67
C ALA A 112 -39.78 -10.05 -0.17
N GLU A 113 -40.44 -8.89 -0.03
CA GLU A 113 -40.12 -7.72 -0.84
C GLU A 113 -38.78 -7.08 -0.45
N PRO A 114 -37.80 -7.00 -1.39
CA PRO A 114 -36.57 -6.26 -1.18
C PRO A 114 -36.81 -4.77 -1.03
N ASN A 115 -36.07 -4.09 -0.15
CA ASN A 115 -36.12 -2.66 0.04
C ASN A 115 -34.76 -1.99 -0.21
N GLU A 116 -34.67 -0.67 0.00
CA GLU A 116 -33.44 0.10 -0.20
C GLU A 116 -32.24 -0.42 0.61
N PHE A 117 -32.47 -0.96 1.81
CA PHE A 117 -31.40 -1.57 2.64
C PHE A 117 -30.93 -2.88 2.03
N THR A 118 -31.86 -3.70 1.50
CA THR A 118 -31.52 -4.94 0.80
C THR A 118 -30.54 -4.66 -0.34
N TYR A 119 -30.90 -3.72 -1.22
CA TYR A 119 -30.06 -3.34 -2.36
C TYR A 119 -28.74 -2.73 -1.93
N SER A 120 -28.74 -1.84 -0.94
CA SER A 120 -27.50 -1.22 -0.44
C SER A 120 -26.53 -2.23 0.13
N PHE A 121 -27.01 -3.24 0.89
CA PHE A 121 -26.15 -4.31 1.42
C PHE A 121 -25.64 -5.26 0.34
N LEU A 122 -26.47 -5.61 -0.64
CA LEU A 122 -26.09 -6.44 -1.79
C LEU A 122 -24.99 -5.76 -2.62
N ILE A 123 -25.24 -4.53 -3.03
CA ILE A 123 -24.30 -3.74 -3.83
C ILE A 123 -23.00 -3.52 -3.06
N GLY A 124 -23.09 -3.18 -1.77
CA GLY A 124 -21.92 -3.01 -0.91
C GLY A 124 -21.10 -4.29 -0.73
N GLY A 125 -21.77 -5.44 -0.68
CA GLY A 125 -21.11 -6.76 -0.65
C GLY A 125 -20.43 -7.08 -1.98
N CYS A 126 -21.10 -6.87 -3.12
CA CYS A 126 -20.52 -7.03 -4.46
C CYS A 126 -19.29 -6.11 -4.65
N ALA A 127 -19.36 -4.87 -4.17
CA ALA A 127 -18.24 -3.94 -4.22
C ALA A 127 -17.01 -4.45 -3.47
N ARG A 128 -17.17 -4.90 -2.22
CA ARG A 128 -16.07 -5.44 -1.41
C ARG A 128 -15.42 -6.68 -2.02
N SER A 129 -16.25 -7.57 -2.55
CA SER A 129 -15.81 -8.84 -3.15
C SER A 129 -15.38 -8.69 -4.62
N ARG A 130 -15.44 -7.48 -5.18
CA ARG A 130 -15.14 -7.16 -6.58
C ARG A 130 -15.98 -7.97 -7.58
N LEU A 131 -17.20 -8.32 -7.22
CA LEU A 131 -18.16 -9.03 -8.05
C LEU A 131 -18.92 -8.04 -8.96
N LEU A 132 -18.25 -7.56 -10.01
CA LEU A 132 -18.83 -6.52 -10.87
C LEU A 132 -20.06 -7.01 -11.64
N ARG A 133 -20.01 -8.23 -12.18
CA ARG A 133 -21.12 -8.80 -13.00
C ARG A 133 -22.40 -8.95 -12.16
N GLU A 134 -22.28 -9.52 -10.98
CA GLU A 134 -23.37 -9.68 -10.03
C GLU A 134 -23.91 -8.32 -9.58
N GLY A 135 -23.02 -7.36 -9.32
CA GLY A 135 -23.39 -5.99 -9.00
C GLY A 135 -24.16 -5.29 -10.13
N GLU A 136 -23.80 -5.53 -11.40
CA GLU A 136 -24.54 -5.01 -12.57
C GLU A 136 -25.92 -5.65 -12.71
N GLN A 137 -26.07 -6.94 -12.40
CA GLN A 137 -27.38 -7.60 -12.35
C GLN A 137 -28.26 -7.02 -11.25
N VAL A 138 -27.68 -6.78 -10.07
CA VAL A 138 -28.39 -6.10 -8.96
C VAL A 138 -28.79 -4.68 -9.38
N HIS A 139 -27.92 -3.95 -10.09
CA HIS A 139 -28.27 -2.62 -10.63
C HIS A 139 -29.47 -2.70 -11.57
N GLY A 140 -29.52 -3.69 -12.46
CA GLY A 140 -30.71 -3.93 -13.31
C GLY A 140 -32.00 -4.15 -12.48
N ARG A 141 -31.92 -4.88 -11.38
CA ARG A 141 -33.06 -5.08 -10.46
C ARG A 141 -33.44 -3.79 -9.72
N VAL A 142 -32.48 -2.97 -9.32
CA VAL A 142 -32.70 -1.64 -8.73
C VAL A 142 -33.50 -0.75 -9.69
N VAL A 143 -33.15 -0.77 -10.97
CA VAL A 143 -33.88 -0.02 -12.02
C VAL A 143 -35.30 -0.55 -12.17
N ALA A 144 -35.47 -1.87 -12.33
CA ALA A 144 -36.77 -2.51 -12.52
C ALA A 144 -37.73 -2.29 -11.35
N ASN A 145 -37.22 -2.23 -10.11
CA ASN A 145 -38.00 -2.09 -8.91
C ASN A 145 -38.14 -0.63 -8.42
N GLY A 146 -37.69 0.34 -9.22
CA GLY A 146 -37.90 1.77 -8.97
C GLY A 146 -37.04 2.41 -7.87
N TYR A 147 -35.97 1.73 -7.42
CA TYR A 147 -35.06 2.25 -6.38
C TYR A 147 -33.94 3.17 -6.91
N CYS A 148 -33.99 3.53 -8.20
CA CYS A 148 -32.98 4.40 -8.82
C CYS A 148 -32.92 5.82 -8.23
N THR A 149 -34.00 6.31 -7.62
CA THR A 149 -34.02 7.64 -7.01
C THR A 149 -33.47 7.68 -5.60
N ASN A 150 -33.32 6.51 -4.96
CA ASN A 150 -32.85 6.44 -3.58
C ASN A 150 -31.36 6.76 -3.48
N VAL A 151 -30.99 7.78 -2.70
CA VAL A 151 -29.63 8.29 -2.54
C VAL A 151 -28.68 7.23 -1.94
N PHE A 152 -29.15 6.40 -1.02
CA PHE A 152 -28.33 5.36 -0.39
C PHE A 152 -27.98 4.25 -1.39
N VAL A 153 -28.94 3.83 -2.20
CA VAL A 153 -28.74 2.83 -3.25
C VAL A 153 -27.80 3.36 -4.32
N ARG A 154 -28.00 4.59 -4.79
CA ARG A 154 -27.11 5.24 -5.77
C ARG A 154 -25.69 5.41 -5.23
N THR A 155 -25.54 5.84 -3.97
CA THR A 155 -24.21 5.94 -3.33
C THR A 155 -23.51 4.58 -3.31
N SER A 156 -24.24 3.50 -3.04
CA SER A 156 -23.70 2.14 -3.07
C SER A 156 -23.31 1.71 -4.48
N LEU A 157 -24.06 2.10 -5.52
CA LEU A 157 -23.74 1.87 -6.93
C LEU A 157 -22.48 2.64 -7.37
N VAL A 158 -22.36 3.92 -6.98
CA VAL A 158 -21.13 4.71 -7.21
C VAL A 158 -19.94 3.99 -6.62
N ASN A 159 -20.05 3.52 -5.37
CA ASN A 159 -18.99 2.78 -4.70
C ASN A 159 -18.64 1.44 -5.40
N LEU A 160 -19.66 0.68 -5.83
CA LEU A 160 -19.47 -0.56 -6.59
C LEU A 160 -18.63 -0.33 -7.83
N TYR A 161 -19.05 0.58 -8.69
CA TYR A 161 -18.38 0.87 -9.93
C TYR A 161 -16.98 1.46 -9.71
N ALA A 162 -16.82 2.31 -8.69
CA ALA A 162 -15.54 2.89 -8.32
C ALA A 162 -14.52 1.86 -7.79
N ILE A 163 -14.99 0.78 -7.14
CA ILE A 163 -14.10 -0.25 -6.56
C ILE A 163 -13.82 -1.40 -7.53
N ALA A 164 -14.86 -1.92 -8.16
CA ALA A 164 -14.79 -3.19 -8.91
C ALA A 164 -14.54 -3.00 -10.41
N GLY A 165 -14.83 -1.82 -10.96
CA GLY A 165 -14.91 -1.60 -12.40
C GLY A 165 -13.62 -1.07 -13.08
N GLY A 166 -12.53 -0.83 -12.36
CA GLY A 166 -11.32 -0.24 -12.95
C GLY A 166 -11.59 1.12 -13.62
N TYR A 167 -10.87 1.44 -14.69
CA TYR A 167 -11.00 2.72 -15.40
C TYR A 167 -12.41 2.93 -16.00
N ASP A 168 -12.98 1.91 -16.68
CA ASP A 168 -14.35 1.98 -17.21
C ASP A 168 -15.39 2.07 -16.08
N GLY A 169 -15.11 1.41 -14.95
CA GLY A 169 -15.96 1.49 -13.78
C GLY A 169 -16.06 2.91 -13.23
N VAL A 170 -14.97 3.65 -13.16
CA VAL A 170 -14.99 5.04 -12.71
C VAL A 170 -15.85 5.92 -13.62
N ARG A 171 -15.85 5.67 -14.94
CA ARG A 171 -16.76 6.36 -15.88
C ARG A 171 -18.23 6.03 -15.62
N LYS A 172 -18.54 4.75 -15.33
CA LYS A 172 -19.91 4.34 -14.92
C LYS A 172 -20.29 4.96 -13.56
N ALA A 173 -19.34 4.95 -12.59
CA ALA A 173 -19.54 5.60 -11.28
C ALA A 173 -19.88 7.09 -11.44
N ARG A 174 -19.16 7.82 -12.31
CA ARG A 174 -19.43 9.25 -12.60
C ARG A 174 -20.83 9.44 -13.16
N ARG A 175 -21.28 8.62 -14.12
CA ARG A 175 -22.63 8.70 -14.68
C ARG A 175 -23.69 8.54 -13.58
N VAL A 176 -23.60 7.49 -12.76
CA VAL A 176 -24.54 7.26 -11.66
C VAL A 176 -24.49 8.41 -10.65
N PHE A 177 -23.31 8.96 -10.38
CA PHE A 177 -23.12 10.09 -9.48
C PHE A 177 -23.77 11.37 -10.02
N ASP A 178 -23.66 11.63 -11.33
CA ASP A 178 -24.24 12.82 -11.96
C ASP A 178 -25.77 12.82 -11.93
N GLU A 179 -26.38 11.64 -11.86
CA GLU A 179 -27.84 11.49 -11.67
C GLU A 179 -28.31 11.74 -10.23
N ILE A 180 -27.43 11.79 -9.23
CA ILE A 180 -27.81 12.08 -7.83
C ILE A 180 -28.11 13.57 -7.70
N VAL A 181 -29.36 13.90 -7.35
CA VAL A 181 -29.78 15.29 -7.12
C VAL A 181 -29.16 15.82 -5.82
N ASP A 182 -29.41 15.14 -4.70
CA ASP A 182 -28.89 15.51 -3.39
C ASP A 182 -27.64 14.68 -3.06
N ARG A 183 -26.47 15.18 -3.48
CA ARG A 183 -25.19 14.49 -3.29
C ARG A 183 -24.71 14.63 -1.86
N ASN A 184 -24.56 13.51 -1.16
CA ASN A 184 -23.99 13.49 0.18
C ASN A 184 -22.48 13.32 0.15
N ILE A 185 -21.81 13.62 1.26
CA ILE A 185 -20.35 13.52 1.40
C ILE A 185 -19.81 12.10 1.11
N VAL A 186 -20.62 11.06 1.33
CA VAL A 186 -20.22 9.66 1.09
C VAL A 186 -20.16 9.37 -0.41
N SER A 187 -21.14 9.88 -1.20
CA SER A 187 -21.12 9.71 -2.65
C SER A 187 -19.93 10.43 -3.29
N TRP A 188 -19.60 11.64 -2.83
CA TRP A 188 -18.41 12.37 -3.23
C TRP A 188 -17.12 11.60 -2.92
N ASN A 189 -16.97 11.13 -1.68
CA ASN A 189 -15.79 10.37 -1.27
C ASN A 189 -15.64 9.03 -2.00
N SER A 190 -16.77 8.36 -2.32
CA SER A 190 -16.75 7.11 -3.10
C SER A 190 -16.24 7.34 -4.52
N LEU A 191 -16.71 8.40 -5.18
CA LEU A 191 -16.24 8.76 -6.51
C LEU A 191 -14.77 9.18 -6.51
N LEU A 192 -14.39 10.03 -5.54
CA LEU A 192 -13.00 10.47 -5.33
C LEU A 192 -12.05 9.28 -5.17
N ALA A 193 -12.41 8.33 -4.29
CA ALA A 193 -11.63 7.11 -4.07
C ALA A 193 -11.52 6.24 -5.34
N GLY A 194 -12.55 6.24 -6.19
CA GLY A 194 -12.53 5.56 -7.48
C GLY A 194 -11.47 6.14 -8.43
N TYR A 195 -11.45 7.45 -8.60
CA TYR A 195 -10.44 8.15 -9.41
C TYR A 195 -9.02 7.91 -8.91
N VAL A 196 -8.81 7.99 -7.59
CA VAL A 196 -7.51 7.70 -6.96
C VAL A 196 -7.07 6.25 -7.24
N ARG A 197 -7.96 5.26 -7.09
CA ARG A 197 -7.63 3.85 -7.34
C ARG A 197 -7.23 3.52 -8.76
N CYS A 198 -7.83 4.18 -9.75
CA CYS A 198 -7.45 3.97 -11.14
C CYS A 198 -6.22 4.79 -11.55
N GLY A 199 -5.62 5.55 -10.63
CA GLY A 199 -4.43 6.36 -10.88
C GLY A 199 -4.70 7.70 -11.56
N ASP A 200 -5.97 8.06 -11.81
CA ASP A 200 -6.34 9.37 -12.38
C ASP A 200 -6.45 10.41 -11.26
N VAL A 201 -5.28 10.84 -10.79
CA VAL A 201 -5.20 11.85 -9.71
C VAL A 201 -5.65 13.23 -10.17
N ASP A 202 -5.54 13.55 -11.46
CA ASP A 202 -5.99 14.82 -11.99
C ASP A 202 -7.52 14.87 -12.06
N GLY A 203 -8.16 13.74 -12.41
CA GLY A 203 -9.60 13.54 -12.26
C GLY A 203 -10.05 13.62 -10.81
N ALA A 204 -9.33 12.95 -9.90
CA ALA A 204 -9.58 13.02 -8.46
C ALA A 204 -9.50 14.47 -7.93
N ARG A 205 -8.50 15.25 -8.38
CA ARG A 205 -8.36 16.66 -7.98
C ARG A 205 -9.55 17.50 -8.40
N ARG A 206 -10.06 17.31 -9.62
CA ARG A 206 -11.27 18.02 -10.09
C ARG A 206 -12.46 17.70 -9.22
N ILE A 207 -12.70 16.41 -8.90
CA ILE A 207 -13.78 16.00 -7.99
C ILE A 207 -13.61 16.63 -6.61
N PHE A 208 -12.40 16.61 -6.07
CA PHE A 208 -12.09 17.22 -4.77
C PHE A 208 -12.36 18.72 -4.75
N ASP A 209 -12.05 19.44 -5.83
CA ASP A 209 -12.28 20.88 -5.95
C ASP A 209 -13.77 21.22 -6.16
N GLU A 210 -14.53 20.34 -6.84
CA GLU A 210 -15.99 20.45 -7.00
C GLU A 210 -16.77 20.19 -5.69
N MET A 211 -16.17 19.53 -4.66
CA MET A 211 -16.85 19.20 -3.41
C MET A 211 -17.27 20.46 -2.64
N PRO A 212 -18.58 20.61 -2.28
CA PRO A 212 -19.05 21.73 -1.48
C PRO A 212 -18.41 21.77 -0.09
N GLU A 213 -18.30 20.60 0.53
CA GLU A 213 -17.69 20.39 1.84
C GLU A 213 -16.69 19.25 1.80
N ARG A 214 -15.58 19.40 2.53
CA ARG A 214 -14.52 18.40 2.61
C ARG A 214 -14.34 17.96 4.04
N ASN A 215 -14.42 16.65 4.28
CA ASN A 215 -14.16 16.06 5.60
C ASN A 215 -12.78 15.40 5.65
N VAL A 216 -12.41 14.85 6.80
CA VAL A 216 -11.14 14.12 7.00
C VAL A 216 -10.91 13.07 5.91
N VAL A 217 -11.97 12.30 5.54
CA VAL A 217 -11.87 11.23 4.53
C VAL A 217 -11.53 11.78 3.14
N SER A 218 -12.12 12.94 2.75
CA SER A 218 -11.83 13.57 1.46
C SER A 218 -10.36 13.97 1.35
N TRP A 219 -9.84 14.67 2.36
CA TRP A 219 -8.45 15.10 2.44
C TRP A 219 -7.50 13.93 2.43
N THR A 220 -7.75 12.95 3.30
CA THR A 220 -6.92 11.76 3.46
C THR A 220 -6.85 10.92 2.18
N THR A 221 -7.99 10.76 1.48
CA THR A 221 -8.04 10.04 0.20
C THR A 221 -7.15 10.72 -0.84
N MET A 222 -7.20 12.04 -0.95
CA MET A 222 -6.36 12.79 -1.89
C MET A 222 -4.88 12.74 -1.52
N ILE A 223 -4.53 12.94 -0.24
CA ILE A 223 -3.14 12.92 0.23
C ILE A 223 -2.54 11.53 -0.01
N ALA A 224 -3.25 10.47 0.41
CA ALA A 224 -2.79 9.09 0.23
C ALA A 224 -2.68 8.72 -1.25
N GLY A 225 -3.63 9.12 -2.08
CA GLY A 225 -3.61 8.87 -3.52
C GLY A 225 -2.43 9.53 -4.22
N CYS A 226 -2.17 10.81 -3.91
CA CYS A 226 -1.00 11.51 -4.43
C CYS A 226 0.32 10.86 -4.00
N ALA A 227 0.44 10.48 -2.73
CA ALA A 227 1.64 9.82 -2.21
C ALA A 227 1.88 8.45 -2.87
N GLN A 228 0.82 7.66 -3.05
CA GLN A 228 0.89 6.31 -3.63
C GLN A 228 1.38 6.29 -5.08
N ILE A 229 1.04 7.29 -5.88
CA ILE A 229 1.48 7.40 -7.28
C ILE A 229 2.77 8.23 -7.45
N GLY A 230 3.48 8.54 -6.36
CA GLY A 230 4.74 9.30 -6.39
C GLY A 230 4.60 10.81 -6.58
N ARG A 231 3.38 11.38 -6.58
CA ARG A 231 3.17 12.85 -6.61
C ARG A 231 3.36 13.46 -5.21
N CYS A 232 4.51 13.18 -4.59
CA CYS A 232 4.79 13.52 -3.20
C CYS A 232 4.70 15.02 -2.89
N LYS A 233 5.14 15.90 -3.82
CA LYS A 233 5.02 17.37 -3.65
C LYS A 233 3.55 17.80 -3.53
N GLN A 234 2.65 17.21 -4.34
CA GLN A 234 1.22 17.50 -4.27
C GLN A 234 0.59 16.95 -2.99
N ALA A 235 1.01 15.76 -2.55
CA ALA A 235 0.55 15.18 -1.28
C ALA A 235 0.88 16.08 -0.09
N LEU A 236 2.10 16.62 0.01
CA LEU A 236 2.50 17.52 1.08
C LEU A 236 1.79 18.89 0.98
N HIS A 237 1.54 19.39 -0.23
CA HIS A 237 0.75 20.61 -0.41
C HIS A 237 -0.67 20.44 0.14
N LEU A 238 -1.35 19.34 -0.22
CA LEU A 238 -2.69 18.99 0.30
C LEU A 238 -2.68 18.81 1.82
N PHE A 239 -1.64 18.20 2.37
CA PHE A 239 -1.48 18.05 3.81
C PHE A 239 -1.37 19.42 4.53
N HIS A 240 -0.66 20.37 3.95
CA HIS A 240 -0.58 21.75 4.46
C HIS A 240 -1.94 22.47 4.34
N GLU A 241 -2.66 22.28 3.25
CA GLU A 241 -4.02 22.83 3.08
C GLU A 241 -4.99 22.27 4.13
N MET A 242 -4.98 20.94 4.35
CA MET A 242 -5.78 20.27 5.40
C MET A 242 -5.53 20.88 6.79
N ARG A 243 -4.24 21.11 7.12
CA ARG A 243 -3.86 21.77 8.39
C ARG A 243 -4.37 23.21 8.48
N ARG A 244 -4.24 24.00 7.41
CA ARG A 244 -4.74 25.39 7.38
C ARG A 244 -6.26 25.46 7.50
N ALA A 245 -6.97 24.47 6.95
CA ALA A 245 -8.41 24.34 7.08
C ALA A 245 -8.86 23.91 8.48
N GLY A 246 -7.94 23.68 9.42
CA GLY A 246 -8.25 23.26 10.79
C GLY A 246 -8.83 21.85 10.90
N VAL A 247 -8.72 21.04 9.85
CA VAL A 247 -9.23 19.66 9.83
C VAL A 247 -8.32 18.79 10.69
N LYS A 248 -8.91 17.97 11.57
CA LYS A 248 -8.15 17.06 12.44
C LYS A 248 -7.37 16.04 11.60
N LEU A 249 -6.07 15.97 11.84
CA LEU A 249 -5.21 14.99 11.18
C LEU A 249 -5.51 13.59 11.72
N ASP A 250 -5.85 12.69 10.84
CA ASP A 250 -6.01 11.27 11.15
C ASP A 250 -4.71 10.51 10.87
N GLN A 251 -4.67 9.27 11.32
CA GLN A 251 -3.49 8.43 11.17
C GLN A 251 -3.12 8.19 9.70
N VAL A 252 -4.10 8.03 8.82
CA VAL A 252 -3.84 7.72 7.40
C VAL A 252 -3.20 8.92 6.70
N ALA A 253 -3.67 10.14 7.00
CA ALA A 253 -3.04 11.38 6.51
C ALA A 253 -1.60 11.53 7.00
N LEU A 254 -1.35 11.22 8.29
CA LEU A 254 0.02 11.28 8.87
C LEU A 254 0.95 10.26 8.21
N VAL A 255 0.50 9.00 8.03
CA VAL A 255 1.27 7.95 7.34
C VAL A 255 1.59 8.36 5.90
N ALA A 256 0.61 8.87 5.16
CA ALA A 256 0.81 9.30 3.78
C ALA A 256 1.76 10.50 3.68
N ALA A 257 1.64 11.47 4.59
CA ALA A 257 2.55 12.61 4.65
C ALA A 257 3.98 12.19 5.02
N LEU A 258 4.16 11.26 5.98
CA LEU A 258 5.48 10.71 6.33
C LEU A 258 6.11 9.95 5.15
N SER A 259 5.31 9.18 4.40
CA SER A 259 5.78 8.52 3.18
C SER A 259 6.25 9.53 2.13
N ALA A 260 5.49 10.59 1.91
CA ALA A 260 5.88 11.66 1.00
C ALA A 260 7.13 12.43 1.48
N CYS A 261 7.29 12.63 2.80
CA CYS A 261 8.51 13.20 3.39
C CYS A 261 9.72 12.30 3.15
N ALA A 262 9.56 10.98 3.27
CA ALA A 262 10.62 10.00 3.03
C ALA A 262 11.15 10.08 1.58
N GLU A 263 10.23 10.16 0.61
CA GLU A 263 10.57 10.25 -0.82
C GLU A 263 11.21 11.59 -1.21
N LEU A 264 10.81 12.68 -0.58
CA LEU A 264 11.33 14.03 -0.87
C LEU A 264 12.52 14.43 0.02
N GLY A 265 12.86 13.64 1.03
CA GLY A 265 13.88 14.00 2.02
C GLY A 265 13.46 15.16 2.92
N ASP A 266 12.16 15.44 3.10
CA ASP A 266 11.68 16.55 3.95
C ASP A 266 11.71 16.17 5.43
N LEU A 267 12.92 16.17 5.98
CA LEU A 267 13.18 15.90 7.40
C LEU A 267 12.46 16.89 8.32
N LYS A 268 12.34 18.17 7.90
CA LYS A 268 11.75 19.22 8.74
C LYS A 268 10.26 18.94 8.99
N LEU A 269 9.50 18.66 7.95
CA LEU A 269 8.09 18.32 8.08
C LEU A 269 7.93 16.97 8.79
N GLY A 270 8.77 15.97 8.46
CA GLY A 270 8.74 14.67 9.12
C GLY A 270 8.98 14.76 10.63
N THR A 271 9.93 15.60 11.07
CA THR A 271 10.19 15.84 12.49
C THR A 271 9.01 16.57 13.16
N TRP A 272 8.40 17.53 12.47
CA TRP A 272 7.20 18.21 12.98
C TRP A 272 6.03 17.22 13.16
N ILE A 273 5.82 16.31 12.18
CA ILE A 273 4.79 15.26 12.30
C ILE A 273 5.07 14.38 13.52
N HIS A 274 6.34 13.99 13.75
CA HIS A 274 6.71 13.18 14.90
C HIS A 274 6.36 13.90 16.23
N SER A 275 6.75 15.17 16.38
CA SER A 275 6.39 15.95 17.57
C SER A 275 4.86 16.09 17.75
N TYR A 276 4.12 16.29 16.67
CA TYR A 276 2.65 16.33 16.72
C TYR A 276 2.05 15.00 17.19
N ILE A 277 2.62 13.86 16.77
CA ILE A 277 2.23 12.53 17.23
C ILE A 277 2.47 12.37 18.71
N ASP A 278 3.66 12.77 19.20
CA ASP A 278 4.05 12.67 20.62
C ASP A 278 3.11 13.51 21.50
N GLU A 279 2.84 14.76 21.13
CA GLU A 279 2.01 15.67 21.91
C GLU A 279 0.53 15.27 21.96
N ARG A 280 -0.03 14.78 20.84
CA ARG A 280 -1.48 14.59 20.70
C ARG A 280 -1.94 13.16 20.91
N LEU A 281 -1.13 12.17 20.56
CA LEU A 281 -1.53 10.77 20.59
C LEU A 281 -1.02 10.07 21.86
N HIS A 282 0.15 10.42 22.40
CA HIS A 282 0.62 9.90 23.68
C HIS A 282 -0.14 10.47 24.89
N ALA A 283 -0.66 11.70 24.81
CA ALA A 283 -1.50 12.28 25.87
C ALA A 283 -2.81 11.50 26.12
N GLY A 284 -3.24 10.65 25.16
CA GLY A 284 -4.44 9.82 25.25
C GLY A 284 -4.24 8.42 25.83
N ASN A 285 -3.06 8.06 26.32
CA ASN A 285 -2.71 6.72 26.86
C ASN A 285 -3.03 5.55 25.90
N GLN A 286 -3.18 5.82 24.60
CA GLN A 286 -3.35 4.78 23.57
C GLN A 286 -1.99 4.45 22.96
N PRO A 287 -1.64 3.14 22.84
CA PRO A 287 -0.41 2.77 22.15
C PRO A 287 -0.44 3.27 20.71
N LEU A 288 0.64 3.91 20.28
CA LEU A 288 0.83 4.29 18.88
C LEU A 288 0.67 3.05 18.00
N LEU A 289 -0.16 3.18 16.98
CA LEU A 289 -0.36 2.09 16.04
C LEU A 289 0.96 1.76 15.34
N VAL A 290 1.26 0.47 15.26
CA VAL A 290 2.52 -0.07 14.68
C VAL A 290 2.82 0.53 13.31
N SER A 291 1.78 0.77 12.49
CA SER A 291 1.92 1.36 11.15
C SER A 291 2.49 2.78 11.16
N LEU A 292 2.14 3.61 12.16
CA LEU A 292 2.64 4.98 12.27
C LEU A 292 4.12 5.00 12.67
N ASN A 293 4.51 4.15 13.62
CA ASN A 293 5.91 3.96 13.99
C ASN A 293 6.75 3.46 12.81
N ASN A 294 6.21 2.51 12.02
CA ASN A 294 6.87 2.03 10.82
C ASN A 294 7.11 3.15 9.79
N SER A 295 6.14 4.06 9.63
CA SER A 295 6.27 5.21 8.74
C SER A 295 7.29 6.23 9.25
N LEU A 296 7.40 6.43 10.57
CA LEU A 296 8.44 7.27 11.19
C LEU A 296 9.84 6.66 10.98
N ILE A 297 9.99 5.34 11.21
CA ILE A 297 11.24 4.62 10.96
C ILE A 297 11.67 4.79 9.50
N HIS A 298 10.75 4.53 8.56
CA HIS A 298 11.01 4.67 7.13
C HIS A 298 11.39 6.11 6.77
N MET A 299 10.67 7.11 7.27
CA MET A 299 10.94 8.53 7.01
C MET A 299 12.33 8.94 7.52
N TYR A 300 12.67 8.63 8.77
CA TYR A 300 13.98 8.97 9.31
C TYR A 300 15.12 8.24 8.61
N ALA A 301 14.95 6.94 8.30
CA ALA A 301 15.94 6.16 7.56
C ALA A 301 16.15 6.73 6.15
N SER A 302 15.08 7.10 5.43
CA SER A 302 15.17 7.69 4.08
C SER A 302 15.78 9.10 4.09
N CYS A 303 15.55 9.86 5.16
CA CYS A 303 16.16 11.19 5.34
C CYS A 303 17.61 11.14 5.88
N GLY A 304 18.22 9.96 6.05
CA GLY A 304 19.61 9.82 6.49
C GLY A 304 19.82 9.97 8.01
N VAL A 305 18.76 10.00 8.82
CA VAL A 305 18.85 10.18 10.29
C VAL A 305 18.54 8.86 10.98
N ILE A 306 19.41 7.88 10.77
CA ILE A 306 19.20 6.49 11.20
C ILE A 306 19.10 6.34 12.71
N ASP A 307 19.80 7.16 13.48
CA ASP A 307 19.76 7.13 14.94
C ASP A 307 18.36 7.44 15.49
N LYS A 308 17.63 8.37 14.86
CA LYS A 308 16.24 8.66 15.23
C LYS A 308 15.31 7.53 14.85
N ALA A 309 15.51 6.92 13.67
CA ALA A 309 14.76 5.72 13.26
C ALA A 309 14.95 4.60 14.29
N TYR A 310 16.17 4.35 14.72
CA TYR A 310 16.50 3.34 15.72
C TYR A 310 15.88 3.65 17.10
N LYS A 311 15.88 4.91 17.52
CA LYS A 311 15.20 5.32 18.77
C LYS A 311 13.70 5.03 18.73
N VAL A 312 13.02 5.36 17.63
CA VAL A 312 11.60 5.02 17.45
C VAL A 312 11.41 3.50 17.49
N PHE A 313 12.25 2.74 16.78
CA PHE A 313 12.19 1.28 16.73
C PHE A 313 12.33 0.64 18.14
N ILE A 314 13.30 1.08 18.94
CA ILE A 314 13.51 0.56 20.31
C ILE A 314 12.35 0.92 21.22
N GLY A 315 11.76 2.11 21.08
CA GLY A 315 10.62 2.57 21.87
C GLY A 315 9.31 1.84 21.59
N MET A 316 9.22 1.05 20.51
CA MET A 316 8.00 0.30 20.18
C MET A 316 7.74 -0.83 21.16
N GLN A 317 6.53 -0.88 21.74
CA GLN A 317 6.09 -1.97 22.62
C GLN A 317 5.82 -3.26 21.83
N GLN A 318 5.21 -3.14 20.64
CA GLN A 318 4.95 -4.22 19.72
C GLN A 318 5.61 -3.94 18.37
N ARG A 319 6.25 -4.93 17.77
CA ARG A 319 6.93 -4.85 16.48
C ARG A 319 6.37 -5.89 15.55
N SER A 320 5.95 -5.46 14.36
CA SER A 320 5.57 -6.37 13.28
C SER A 320 6.79 -6.71 12.41
N THR A 321 6.68 -7.72 11.55
CA THR A 321 7.68 -8.02 10.51
C THR A 321 8.08 -6.77 9.71
N ILE A 322 7.11 -5.87 9.43
CA ILE A 322 7.37 -4.60 8.75
C ILE A 322 8.30 -3.69 9.56
N SER A 323 8.14 -3.63 10.90
CA SER A 323 9.01 -2.82 11.77
C SER A 323 10.47 -3.27 11.68
N TRP A 324 10.69 -4.57 11.78
CA TRP A 324 12.00 -5.19 11.66
C TRP A 324 12.62 -4.95 10.29
N THR A 325 11.86 -5.23 9.24
CA THR A 325 12.29 -5.07 7.85
C THR A 325 12.63 -3.62 7.52
N SER A 326 11.83 -2.66 7.99
CA SER A 326 12.09 -1.22 7.80
C SER A 326 13.40 -0.80 8.44
N MET A 327 13.71 -1.31 9.64
CA MET A 327 14.95 -0.97 10.33
C MET A 327 16.17 -1.62 9.66
N ILE A 328 16.08 -2.92 9.32
CA ILE A 328 17.13 -3.64 8.59
C ILE A 328 17.45 -2.95 7.26
N THR A 329 16.41 -2.64 6.47
CA THR A 329 16.57 -1.95 5.18
C THR A 329 17.12 -0.53 5.36
N GLY A 330 16.70 0.16 6.42
CA GLY A 330 17.20 1.49 6.75
C GLY A 330 18.71 1.48 7.03
N PHE A 331 19.18 0.58 7.88
CA PHE A 331 20.61 0.41 8.14
C PHE A 331 21.38 0.00 6.88
N ALA A 332 20.85 -0.95 6.10
CA ALA A 332 21.49 -1.42 4.87
C ALA A 332 21.70 -0.28 3.86
N LYS A 333 20.67 0.56 3.64
CA LYS A 333 20.74 1.72 2.73
C LYS A 333 21.74 2.79 3.18
N GLN A 334 21.93 2.94 4.49
CA GLN A 334 22.88 3.91 5.05
C GLN A 334 24.31 3.35 5.20
N GLY A 335 24.56 2.10 4.77
CA GLY A 335 25.87 1.47 4.84
C GLY A 335 26.23 0.87 6.21
N HIS A 336 25.29 0.84 7.16
CA HIS A 336 25.44 0.24 8.48
C HIS A 336 25.11 -1.26 8.44
N ALA A 337 25.95 -2.03 7.75
CA ALA A 337 25.65 -3.44 7.45
C ALA A 337 25.69 -4.33 8.71
N GLU A 338 26.63 -4.10 9.62
CA GLU A 338 26.75 -4.88 10.86
C GLU A 338 25.52 -4.68 11.75
N GLU A 339 25.04 -3.45 11.88
CA GLU A 339 23.84 -3.12 12.62
C GLU A 339 22.59 -3.73 11.97
N ALA A 340 22.51 -3.71 10.63
CA ALA A 340 21.43 -4.37 9.89
C ALA A 340 21.37 -5.87 10.21
N LEU A 341 22.52 -6.54 10.16
CA LEU A 341 22.64 -7.97 10.48
C LEU A 341 22.40 -8.26 11.97
N GLY A 342 22.81 -7.36 12.85
CA GLY A 342 22.53 -7.44 14.28
C GLY A 342 21.02 -7.38 14.59
N VAL A 343 20.29 -6.47 13.95
CA VAL A 343 18.82 -6.37 14.05
C VAL A 343 18.16 -7.62 13.48
N PHE A 344 18.66 -8.17 12.37
CA PHE A 344 18.15 -9.41 11.80
C PHE A 344 18.36 -10.61 12.73
N GLN A 345 19.54 -10.73 13.36
CA GLN A 345 19.80 -11.78 14.36
C GLN A 345 18.88 -11.64 15.57
N TRP A 346 18.61 -10.41 16.01
CA TRP A 346 17.66 -10.15 17.08
C TRP A 346 16.24 -10.59 16.71
N MET A 347 15.77 -10.23 15.51
CA MET A 347 14.49 -10.69 14.96
C MET A 347 14.36 -12.22 15.00
N GLN A 348 15.42 -12.93 14.59
CA GLN A 348 15.43 -14.41 14.59
C GLN A 348 15.36 -15.03 15.98
N ARG A 349 15.97 -14.39 16.99
CA ARG A 349 16.01 -14.92 18.38
C ARG A 349 14.66 -14.83 19.07
N LEU A 350 13.83 -13.87 18.73
CA LEU A 350 12.52 -13.68 19.35
C LEU A 350 11.53 -14.79 18.99
N GLY A 351 11.66 -15.43 17.81
CA GLY A 351 10.94 -16.65 17.44
C GLY A 351 9.41 -16.56 17.45
N THR A 352 8.85 -15.36 17.55
CA THR A 352 7.40 -15.11 17.55
C THR A 352 6.88 -15.03 16.11
N ASP A 353 5.59 -15.34 15.89
CA ASP A 353 4.96 -15.17 14.57
C ASP A 353 5.06 -13.73 14.05
N GLU A 354 5.08 -12.74 14.95
CA GLU A 354 5.26 -11.32 14.63
C GLU A 354 6.70 -10.95 14.24
N GLY A 355 7.70 -11.79 14.57
CA GLY A 355 9.12 -11.65 14.24
C GLY A 355 9.62 -12.59 13.15
N ARG A 356 8.74 -13.26 12.40
CA ARG A 356 9.17 -14.17 11.32
C ARG A 356 9.66 -13.38 10.11
N PRO A 357 10.90 -13.60 9.63
CA PRO A 357 11.40 -12.98 8.42
C PRO A 357 10.57 -13.33 7.19
N ASP A 358 10.38 -12.38 6.31
CA ASP A 358 9.73 -12.54 5.01
C ASP A 358 10.72 -12.29 3.85
N GLY A 359 10.26 -12.39 2.60
CA GLY A 359 11.10 -12.14 1.43
C GLY A 359 11.70 -10.72 1.43
N ILE A 360 10.95 -9.71 1.86
CA ILE A 360 11.45 -8.33 1.89
C ILE A 360 12.55 -8.15 2.96
N THR A 361 12.42 -8.85 4.08
CA THR A 361 13.49 -8.90 5.11
C THR A 361 14.80 -9.41 4.51
N PHE A 362 14.75 -10.50 3.73
CA PHE A 362 15.95 -11.05 3.09
C PHE A 362 16.53 -10.15 2.00
N ILE A 363 15.70 -9.38 1.28
CA ILE A 363 16.23 -8.34 0.38
C ILE A 363 17.08 -7.33 1.18
N GLY A 364 16.59 -6.86 2.33
CA GLY A 364 17.33 -5.95 3.20
C GLY A 364 18.66 -6.54 3.70
N VAL A 365 18.65 -7.79 4.14
CA VAL A 365 19.84 -8.52 4.61
C VAL A 365 20.87 -8.72 3.50
N LEU A 366 20.43 -9.16 2.31
CA LEU A 366 21.32 -9.35 1.16
C LEU A 366 21.87 -8.02 0.63
N CYS A 367 21.07 -6.96 0.66
CA CYS A 367 21.52 -5.61 0.32
C CYS A 367 22.59 -5.11 1.30
N ALA A 368 22.45 -5.36 2.60
CA ALA A 368 23.46 -5.04 3.60
C ALA A 368 24.78 -5.80 3.30
N CYS A 369 24.68 -7.09 2.99
CA CYS A 369 25.85 -7.90 2.61
C CYS A 369 26.52 -7.36 1.34
N SER A 370 25.72 -6.94 0.31
CA SER A 370 26.26 -6.39 -0.92
C SER A 370 27.02 -5.08 -0.69
N HIS A 371 26.48 -4.17 0.10
CA HIS A 371 27.13 -2.89 0.38
C HIS A 371 28.44 -3.04 1.19
N ALA A 372 28.51 -4.03 2.08
CA ALA A 372 29.69 -4.29 2.91
C ALA A 372 30.68 -5.31 2.31
N GLY A 373 30.34 -5.97 1.21
CA GLY A 373 31.15 -7.01 0.61
C GLY A 373 31.20 -8.33 1.41
N PHE A 374 30.18 -8.60 2.23
CA PHE A 374 30.08 -9.81 3.07
C PHE A 374 29.62 -11.03 2.25
N VAL A 375 30.47 -11.51 1.34
CA VAL A 375 30.14 -12.54 0.35
C VAL A 375 29.67 -13.84 0.99
N ASP A 376 30.43 -14.37 1.96
CA ASP A 376 30.11 -15.67 2.57
C ASP A 376 28.83 -15.61 3.40
N GLN A 377 28.59 -14.48 4.09
CA GLN A 377 27.33 -14.26 4.80
C GLN A 377 26.15 -14.13 3.83
N GLY A 378 26.34 -13.44 2.71
CA GLY A 378 25.32 -13.33 1.67
C GLY A 378 24.93 -14.69 1.09
N ARG A 379 25.92 -15.54 0.74
CA ARG A 379 25.66 -16.93 0.30
C ARG A 379 24.89 -17.71 1.36
N HIS A 380 25.33 -17.64 2.61
CA HIS A 380 24.68 -18.31 3.73
C HIS A 380 23.20 -17.85 3.88
N PHE A 381 22.93 -16.55 3.87
CA PHE A 381 21.58 -16.04 4.02
C PHE A 381 20.68 -16.39 2.83
N PHE A 382 21.20 -16.36 1.62
CA PHE A 382 20.47 -16.77 0.42
C PHE A 382 20.06 -18.25 0.47
N GLU A 383 20.93 -19.13 0.94
CA GLU A 383 20.60 -20.54 1.15
C GLU A 383 19.62 -20.74 2.31
N CYS A 384 19.84 -20.06 3.45
CA CYS A 384 18.99 -20.16 4.63
C CYS A 384 17.56 -19.70 4.34
N MET A 385 17.38 -18.71 3.48
CA MET A 385 16.06 -18.19 3.10
C MET A 385 15.13 -19.32 2.63
N ASN A 386 15.62 -20.20 1.77
CA ASN A 386 14.83 -21.33 1.26
C ASN A 386 14.85 -22.51 2.25
N LYS A 387 16.04 -22.96 2.68
CA LYS A 387 16.20 -24.19 3.47
C LYS A 387 15.58 -24.09 4.87
N LYS A 388 15.76 -22.97 5.55
CA LYS A 388 15.29 -22.76 6.94
C LYS A 388 13.91 -22.14 7.02
N TRP A 389 13.61 -21.17 6.14
CA TRP A 389 12.40 -20.34 6.23
C TRP A 389 11.34 -20.69 5.18
N GLY A 390 11.67 -21.54 4.20
CA GLY A 390 10.75 -21.96 3.13
C GLY A 390 10.37 -20.81 2.19
N ILE A 391 11.18 -19.74 2.14
CA ILE A 391 10.94 -18.58 1.30
C ILE A 391 11.58 -18.83 -0.06
N VAL A 392 10.77 -18.90 -1.10
CA VAL A 392 11.26 -19.09 -2.47
C VAL A 392 11.93 -17.80 -2.96
N PRO A 393 13.20 -17.86 -3.45
CA PRO A 393 13.89 -16.70 -3.98
C PRO A 393 13.15 -16.08 -5.17
N ARG A 394 12.97 -14.76 -5.13
CA ARG A 394 12.42 -13.95 -6.21
C ARG A 394 13.52 -13.21 -6.93
N ILE A 395 13.19 -12.55 -8.04
CA ILE A 395 14.13 -11.84 -8.89
C ILE A 395 14.97 -10.80 -8.12
N GLU A 396 14.38 -10.14 -7.12
CA GLU A 396 15.05 -9.14 -6.29
C GLU A 396 16.17 -9.77 -5.43
N HIS A 397 15.94 -10.97 -4.89
CA HIS A 397 16.95 -11.68 -4.11
C HIS A 397 18.15 -12.10 -4.98
N TYR A 398 17.88 -12.61 -6.19
CA TYR A 398 18.91 -12.89 -7.17
C TYR A 398 19.68 -11.63 -7.55
N GLY A 399 18.97 -10.49 -7.75
CA GLY A 399 19.58 -9.20 -8.03
C GLY A 399 20.57 -8.76 -6.96
N CYS A 400 20.20 -8.87 -5.68
CA CYS A 400 21.12 -8.57 -4.56
C CYS A 400 22.33 -9.49 -4.53
N MET A 401 22.15 -10.79 -4.81
CA MET A 401 23.28 -11.74 -4.85
C MET A 401 24.22 -11.50 -6.04
N VAL A 402 23.65 -11.21 -7.22
CA VAL A 402 24.45 -10.85 -8.41
C VAL A 402 25.23 -9.57 -8.16
N ASP A 403 24.62 -8.54 -7.53
CA ASP A 403 25.32 -7.30 -7.17
C ASP A 403 26.45 -7.56 -6.17
N LEU A 404 26.20 -8.35 -5.12
CA LEU A 404 27.19 -8.75 -4.14
C LEU A 404 28.41 -9.44 -4.79
N LEU A 405 28.16 -10.50 -5.56
CA LEU A 405 29.22 -11.28 -6.21
C LEU A 405 29.98 -10.45 -7.24
N SER A 406 29.26 -9.65 -8.01
CA SER A 406 29.83 -8.79 -9.04
C SER A 406 30.75 -7.71 -8.46
N ARG A 407 30.33 -7.04 -7.38
CA ARG A 407 31.16 -6.05 -6.67
C ARG A 407 32.40 -6.66 -6.06
N ALA A 408 32.29 -7.87 -5.53
CA ALA A 408 33.41 -8.60 -4.92
C ALA A 408 34.37 -9.25 -5.94
N GLY A 409 34.07 -9.18 -7.23
CA GLY A 409 34.94 -9.70 -8.30
C GLY A 409 34.66 -11.16 -8.70
N PHE A 410 33.65 -11.81 -8.11
CA PHE A 410 33.27 -13.19 -8.47
C PHE A 410 32.36 -13.20 -9.71
N LEU A 411 32.85 -12.60 -10.82
CA LEU A 411 32.03 -12.34 -12.02
C LEU A 411 31.54 -13.63 -12.69
N ASP A 412 32.34 -14.68 -12.73
CA ASP A 412 31.96 -15.98 -13.33
C ASP A 412 30.87 -16.68 -12.50
N GLU A 413 30.92 -16.54 -11.15
CA GLU A 413 29.89 -17.06 -10.27
C GLU A 413 28.58 -16.26 -10.41
N ALA A 414 28.69 -14.94 -10.49
CA ALA A 414 27.57 -14.05 -10.71
C ALA A 414 26.86 -14.37 -12.05
N HIS A 415 27.63 -14.56 -13.12
CA HIS A 415 27.10 -14.92 -14.44
C HIS A 415 26.39 -16.28 -14.41
N ARG A 416 27.03 -17.32 -13.84
CA ARG A 416 26.39 -18.63 -13.66
C ARG A 416 25.12 -18.56 -12.83
N LEU A 417 25.10 -17.72 -11.79
CA LEU A 417 23.90 -17.52 -10.99
C LEU A 417 22.76 -16.93 -11.83
N VAL A 418 23.05 -15.94 -12.68
CA VAL A 418 22.05 -15.35 -13.60
C VAL A 418 21.53 -16.40 -14.59
N GLU A 419 22.38 -17.24 -15.15
CA GLU A 419 21.97 -18.28 -16.11
C GLU A 419 21.16 -19.42 -15.45
N SER A 420 21.41 -19.68 -14.16
CA SER A 420 20.70 -20.71 -13.39
C SER A 420 19.38 -20.25 -12.76
N MET A 421 18.99 -18.99 -12.94
CA MET A 421 17.74 -18.47 -12.38
C MET A 421 16.52 -19.23 -12.93
N PRO A 422 15.56 -19.64 -12.07
CA PRO A 422 14.34 -20.31 -12.51
C PRO A 422 13.34 -19.39 -13.22
N MET A 423 13.60 -18.08 -13.24
CA MET A 423 12.81 -17.05 -13.92
C MET A 423 13.71 -16.24 -14.86
N LYS A 424 13.10 -15.57 -15.83
CA LYS A 424 13.84 -14.70 -16.77
C LYS A 424 14.47 -13.52 -16.00
N PRO A 425 15.83 -13.31 -16.08
CA PRO A 425 16.47 -12.14 -15.49
C PRO A 425 15.90 -10.85 -16.06
N ASN A 426 15.74 -9.84 -15.21
CA ASN A 426 15.33 -8.50 -15.65
C ASN A 426 16.58 -7.61 -15.91
N ASP A 427 16.30 -6.41 -16.37
CA ASP A 427 17.30 -5.38 -16.65
C ASP A 427 18.15 -5.02 -15.42
N ALA A 428 17.57 -5.01 -14.21
CA ALA A 428 18.29 -4.70 -12.97
C ALA A 428 19.37 -5.78 -12.65
N VAL A 429 19.04 -7.07 -12.84
CA VAL A 429 19.99 -8.19 -12.62
C VAL A 429 21.17 -8.10 -13.59
N TRP A 430 20.88 -7.92 -14.89
CA TRP A 430 21.94 -7.74 -15.89
C TRP A 430 22.73 -6.45 -15.66
N GLY A 431 22.08 -5.38 -15.24
CA GLY A 431 22.72 -4.11 -14.89
C GLY A 431 23.70 -4.24 -13.73
N ALA A 432 23.36 -5.03 -12.70
CA ALA A 432 24.26 -5.32 -11.59
C ALA A 432 25.52 -6.06 -12.06
N LEU A 433 25.36 -7.08 -12.91
CA LEU A 433 26.50 -7.81 -13.50
C LEU A 433 27.37 -6.91 -14.37
N LEU A 434 26.75 -6.06 -15.22
CA LEU A 434 27.46 -5.10 -16.05
C LEU A 434 28.22 -4.05 -15.23
N GLY A 435 27.62 -3.62 -14.09
CA GLY A 435 28.26 -2.75 -13.11
C GLY A 435 29.53 -3.37 -12.51
N GLY A 436 29.49 -4.66 -12.18
CA GLY A 436 30.66 -5.43 -11.74
C GLY A 436 31.73 -5.55 -12.83
N CYS A 437 31.32 -5.79 -14.07
CA CYS A 437 32.25 -5.81 -15.21
C CYS A 437 33.01 -4.48 -15.35
N ARG A 438 32.36 -3.35 -15.08
CA ARG A 438 33.02 -2.04 -15.07
C ARG A 438 34.07 -1.94 -13.96
N ILE A 439 33.70 -2.32 -12.72
CA ILE A 439 34.58 -2.24 -11.56
C ILE A 439 35.88 -3.08 -11.81
N HIS A 440 35.69 -4.28 -12.34
CA HIS A 440 36.78 -5.24 -12.54
C HIS A 440 37.38 -5.25 -13.98
N LYS A 441 36.98 -4.27 -14.81
CA LYS A 441 37.50 -4.06 -16.18
C LYS A 441 37.34 -5.28 -17.11
N ASN A 442 36.32 -6.10 -16.90
CA ASN A 442 36.04 -7.28 -17.72
C ASN A 442 35.16 -6.90 -18.94
N ALA A 443 35.84 -6.53 -20.03
CA ALA A 443 35.16 -6.08 -21.25
C ALA A 443 34.51 -7.23 -22.05
N GLU A 444 35.01 -8.46 -21.94
CA GLU A 444 34.47 -9.62 -22.66
C GLU A 444 33.09 -10.01 -22.11
N LEU A 445 33.00 -10.20 -20.80
CA LEU A 445 31.72 -10.48 -20.16
C LEU A 445 30.74 -9.31 -20.34
N ALA A 446 31.21 -8.07 -20.27
CA ALA A 446 30.38 -6.89 -20.52
C ALA A 446 29.76 -6.89 -21.92
N SER A 447 30.55 -7.27 -22.95
CA SER A 447 30.05 -7.41 -24.32
C SER A 447 28.90 -8.42 -24.41
N HIS A 448 29.09 -9.59 -23.79
CA HIS A 448 28.09 -10.65 -23.80
C HIS A 448 26.79 -10.23 -23.11
N VAL A 449 26.90 -9.63 -21.91
CA VAL A 449 25.75 -9.12 -21.14
C VAL A 449 25.00 -8.03 -21.91
N ALA A 450 25.73 -7.11 -22.54
CA ALA A 450 25.13 -6.02 -23.28
C ALA A 450 24.39 -6.48 -24.54
N GLN A 451 24.88 -7.50 -25.24
CA GLN A 451 24.18 -8.10 -26.38
C GLN A 451 22.80 -8.65 -25.94
N LYS A 452 22.75 -9.36 -24.80
CA LYS A 452 21.46 -9.85 -24.24
C LYS A 452 20.52 -8.70 -23.86
N LEU A 453 21.03 -7.66 -23.19
CA LEU A 453 20.23 -6.49 -22.78
C LEU A 453 19.63 -5.72 -23.98
N VAL A 454 20.45 -5.48 -25.02
CA VAL A 454 20.00 -4.71 -26.21
C VAL A 454 18.93 -5.46 -27.01
N LEU A 455 18.94 -6.79 -27.01
CA LEU A 455 17.93 -7.62 -27.68
C LEU A 455 16.60 -7.65 -26.92
N GLU A 456 16.60 -7.42 -25.61
CA GLU A 456 15.43 -7.61 -24.76
C GLU A 456 14.74 -6.32 -24.33
N LEU A 457 15.45 -5.19 -24.38
CA LEU A 457 14.96 -3.91 -23.87
C LEU A 457 14.40 -3.00 -24.98
N LYS A 458 13.39 -2.21 -24.61
CA LYS A 458 12.95 -1.10 -25.46
C LYS A 458 14.05 -0.04 -25.54
N PRO A 459 14.15 0.74 -26.61
CA PRO A 459 15.19 1.74 -26.79
C PRO A 459 15.38 2.69 -25.60
N ASP A 460 14.28 3.18 -25.03
CA ASP A 460 14.30 4.11 -23.89
C ASP A 460 14.90 3.49 -22.61
N GLN A 461 14.72 2.19 -22.43
CA GLN A 461 15.24 1.44 -21.27
C GLN A 461 16.70 1.02 -21.47
N ALA A 462 17.13 0.86 -22.71
CA ALA A 462 18.50 0.44 -23.05
C ALA A 462 19.53 1.56 -22.84
N ALA A 463 19.11 2.82 -22.75
CA ALA A 463 19.98 3.99 -22.68
C ALA A 463 21.06 3.89 -21.60
N GLY A 464 20.66 3.62 -20.36
CA GLY A 464 21.57 3.54 -19.22
C GLY A 464 22.61 2.43 -19.36
N TYR A 465 22.20 1.29 -19.90
CA TYR A 465 23.08 0.12 -20.08
C TYR A 465 24.06 0.30 -21.23
N LEU A 466 23.67 0.97 -22.32
CA LEU A 466 24.57 1.33 -23.41
C LEU A 466 25.63 2.34 -22.95
N VAL A 467 25.26 3.32 -22.14
CA VAL A 467 26.23 4.22 -21.50
C VAL A 467 27.18 3.46 -20.61
N LEU A 468 26.67 2.55 -19.77
CA LEU A 468 27.50 1.75 -18.88
C LEU A 468 28.46 0.85 -19.66
N LEU A 469 28.01 0.23 -20.77
CA LEU A 469 28.86 -0.55 -21.67
C LEU A 469 29.95 0.31 -22.32
N SER A 470 29.60 1.50 -22.84
CA SER A 470 30.57 2.45 -23.37
C SER A 470 31.65 2.77 -22.33
N ASN A 471 31.25 2.94 -21.05
CA ASN A 471 32.18 3.19 -19.96
C ASN A 471 33.08 1.98 -19.66
N VAL A 472 32.55 0.74 -19.72
CA VAL A 472 33.37 -0.48 -19.57
C VAL A 472 34.45 -0.55 -20.66
N TYR A 473 34.06 -0.31 -21.91
CA TYR A 473 35.03 -0.32 -23.02
C TYR A 473 36.08 0.79 -22.89
N ALA A 474 35.69 1.99 -22.45
CA ALA A 474 36.59 3.10 -22.22
C ALA A 474 37.63 2.76 -21.13
N THR A 475 37.19 2.17 -19.98
CA THR A 475 38.11 1.74 -18.91
C THR A 475 39.05 0.62 -19.37
N ALA A 476 38.61 -0.22 -20.31
CA ALA A 476 39.44 -1.26 -20.95
C ALA A 476 40.26 -0.73 -22.14
N LYS A 477 40.25 0.60 -22.42
CA LYS A 477 40.92 1.28 -23.53
C LYS A 477 40.53 0.77 -24.93
N ARG A 478 39.31 0.19 -25.06
CA ARG A 478 38.75 -0.32 -26.31
C ARG A 478 37.97 0.77 -27.06
N TRP A 479 38.67 1.80 -27.53
CA TRP A 479 38.06 3.02 -28.09
C TRP A 479 37.23 2.79 -29.35
N GLN A 480 37.54 1.78 -30.15
CA GLN A 480 36.71 1.41 -31.33
C GLN A 480 35.33 0.92 -30.90
N ASP A 481 35.25 0.12 -29.87
CA ASP A 481 34.00 -0.39 -29.33
C ASP A 481 33.20 0.71 -28.66
N VAL A 482 33.84 1.69 -28.01
CA VAL A 482 33.19 2.91 -27.49
C VAL A 482 32.48 3.64 -28.62
N ALA A 483 33.17 3.88 -29.74
CA ALA A 483 32.62 4.59 -30.89
C ALA A 483 31.39 3.84 -31.48
N LEU A 484 31.47 2.52 -31.61
CA LEU A 484 30.37 1.68 -32.10
C LEU A 484 29.14 1.74 -31.21
N VAL A 485 29.32 1.65 -29.87
CA VAL A 485 28.21 1.75 -28.92
C VAL A 485 27.56 3.14 -28.97
N ARG A 486 28.36 4.21 -29.03
CA ARG A 486 27.85 5.59 -29.11
C ARG A 486 27.14 5.85 -30.44
N GLN A 487 27.67 5.35 -31.55
CA GLN A 487 26.97 5.40 -32.84
C GLN A 487 25.59 4.71 -32.75
N LYS A 488 25.54 3.51 -32.17
CA LYS A 488 24.28 2.79 -31.97
C LYS A 488 23.29 3.56 -31.08
N MET A 489 23.77 4.27 -30.04
CA MET A 489 22.91 5.13 -29.21
C MET A 489 22.28 6.25 -30.05
N VAL A 490 23.04 6.87 -30.93
CA VAL A 490 22.55 7.91 -31.85
C VAL A 490 21.51 7.34 -32.84
N GLU A 491 21.80 6.19 -33.46
CA GLU A 491 20.90 5.51 -34.40
C GLU A 491 19.54 5.14 -33.76
N ILE A 492 19.54 4.76 -32.49
CA ILE A 492 18.31 4.40 -31.74
C ILE A 492 17.61 5.66 -31.19
N GLY A 493 18.23 6.85 -31.31
CA GLY A 493 17.67 8.11 -30.80
C GLY A 493 17.68 8.22 -29.26
N VAL A 494 18.54 7.45 -28.60
CA VAL A 494 18.64 7.39 -27.14
C VAL A 494 19.51 8.55 -26.62
N ARG A 495 18.95 9.36 -25.73
CA ARG A 495 19.70 10.40 -24.99
C ARG A 495 19.80 10.03 -23.51
N LYS A 496 21.00 10.15 -22.95
CA LYS A 496 21.22 10.03 -21.50
C LYS A 496 20.40 11.11 -20.80
N PRO A 497 19.48 10.77 -19.88
CA PRO A 497 18.83 11.79 -19.07
C PRO A 497 19.88 12.50 -18.21
N ALA A 498 19.81 13.82 -18.14
CA ALA A 498 20.73 14.60 -17.31
C ALA A 498 20.58 14.21 -15.82
N GLY A 499 21.72 14.06 -15.13
CA GLY A 499 21.74 13.82 -13.69
C GLY A 499 21.06 14.97 -12.94
N ARG A 500 20.17 14.62 -12.00
CA ARG A 500 19.49 15.59 -11.14
C ARG A 500 19.84 15.36 -9.69
N SER A 501 20.04 16.45 -8.95
CA SER A 501 20.19 16.44 -7.50
C SER A 501 19.41 17.61 -6.90
N TRP A 502 19.00 17.48 -5.64
CA TRP A 502 18.36 18.56 -4.92
C TRP A 502 18.88 18.65 -3.50
N VAL A 503 18.81 19.86 -2.96
CA VAL A 503 19.13 20.14 -1.56
C VAL A 503 18.07 21.07 -0.98
N GLN A 504 17.67 20.83 0.26
CA GLN A 504 16.75 21.71 0.95
C GLN A 504 17.52 22.66 1.89
N ILE A 505 17.43 23.96 1.65
CA ILE A 505 18.05 24.98 2.49
C ILE A 505 16.94 25.92 3.00
N ASN A 506 16.82 26.06 4.32
CA ASN A 506 15.80 26.91 4.97
C ASN A 506 14.36 26.65 4.51
N GLY A 507 14.03 25.38 4.21
CA GLY A 507 12.70 24.99 3.74
C GLY A 507 12.44 25.20 2.23
N VAL A 508 13.42 25.72 1.48
CA VAL A 508 13.36 25.86 0.02
C VAL A 508 14.16 24.72 -0.62
N VAL A 509 13.53 24.00 -1.53
CA VAL A 509 14.19 22.97 -2.33
C VAL A 509 14.89 23.65 -3.51
N HIS A 510 16.20 23.44 -3.60
CA HIS A 510 17.03 23.83 -4.73
C HIS A 510 17.28 22.60 -5.58
N ASP A 511 16.87 22.64 -6.84
CA ASP A 511 17.02 21.57 -7.82
C ASP A 511 18.19 21.91 -8.75
N PHE A 512 19.05 20.92 -9.02
CA PHE A 512 20.23 21.05 -9.86
C PHE A 512 20.20 19.97 -10.93
N VAL A 513 20.46 20.37 -12.15
CA VAL A 513 20.63 19.48 -13.30
C VAL A 513 22.07 19.58 -13.76
N ALA A 514 22.68 18.45 -14.14
CA ALA A 514 24.06 18.44 -14.63
C ALA A 514 24.20 19.36 -15.86
N GLY A 515 25.15 20.28 -15.82
CA GLY A 515 25.41 21.27 -16.88
C GLY A 515 24.42 22.45 -16.95
N ASP A 516 23.50 22.58 -15.99
CA ASP A 516 22.52 23.68 -15.97
C ASP A 516 23.07 24.93 -15.25
N TRP A 517 22.85 26.08 -15.85
CA TRP A 517 23.21 27.39 -15.31
C TRP A 517 21.99 28.23 -14.90
N THR A 518 20.80 27.66 -14.90
CA THR A 518 19.56 28.41 -14.65
C THR A 518 19.33 28.74 -13.17
N HIS A 519 20.05 28.09 -12.25
CA HIS A 519 19.92 28.37 -10.83
C HIS A 519 20.39 29.80 -10.51
N LYS A 520 19.61 30.56 -9.73
CA LYS A 520 19.88 31.99 -9.38
C LYS A 520 21.26 32.25 -8.78
N HIS A 521 21.91 31.25 -8.21
CA HIS A 521 23.25 31.31 -7.64
C HIS A 521 24.28 30.50 -8.44
N ALA A 522 24.00 30.15 -9.71
CA ALA A 522 24.86 29.30 -10.52
C ALA A 522 26.32 29.80 -10.54
N SER A 523 26.54 31.08 -10.84
CA SER A 523 27.89 31.69 -10.90
C SER A 523 28.68 31.49 -9.60
N SER A 524 28.09 31.77 -8.44
CA SER A 524 28.73 31.59 -7.14
C SER A 524 29.00 30.11 -6.80
N ILE A 525 28.10 29.22 -7.21
CA ILE A 525 28.24 27.76 -7.01
C ILE A 525 29.42 27.25 -7.85
N TYR A 526 29.49 27.60 -9.14
CA TYR A 526 30.59 27.16 -10.00
C TYR A 526 31.94 27.78 -9.61
N GLU A 527 31.95 29.03 -9.13
CA GLU A 527 33.16 29.61 -8.56
C GLU A 527 33.65 28.85 -7.33
N MET A 528 32.75 28.50 -6.41
CA MET A 528 33.09 27.71 -5.22
C MET A 528 33.57 26.31 -5.61
N LEU A 529 32.89 25.62 -6.54
CA LEU A 529 33.31 24.31 -7.05
C LEU A 529 34.71 24.36 -7.66
N SER A 530 35.02 25.42 -8.42
CA SER A 530 36.37 25.62 -8.98
C SER A 530 37.43 25.78 -7.89
N LYS A 531 37.12 26.51 -6.81
CA LYS A 531 38.02 26.68 -5.66
C LYS A 531 38.24 25.37 -4.94
N ILE A 532 37.19 24.62 -4.67
CA ILE A 532 37.25 23.30 -4.00
C ILE A 532 38.07 22.30 -4.86
N THR A 533 37.80 22.25 -6.17
CA THR A 533 38.54 21.38 -7.09
C THR A 533 40.02 21.73 -7.14
N ARG A 534 40.35 23.02 -7.13
CA ARG A 534 41.75 23.47 -7.08
C ARG A 534 42.44 23.07 -5.77
N GLN A 535 41.75 23.23 -4.64
CA GLN A 535 42.23 22.81 -3.31
C GLN A 535 42.48 21.29 -3.29
N ALA A 536 41.51 20.49 -3.73
CA ALA A 536 41.63 19.03 -3.80
C ALA A 536 42.85 18.59 -4.63
N LYS A 537 43.10 19.24 -5.77
CA LYS A 537 44.31 18.98 -6.59
C LYS A 537 45.60 19.28 -5.84
N LEU A 538 45.62 20.37 -5.05
CA LEU A 538 46.81 20.72 -4.23
C LEU A 538 47.04 19.67 -3.12
N GLU A 539 45.98 19.08 -2.59
CA GLU A 539 46.06 17.99 -1.59
C GLU A 539 46.30 16.59 -2.21
N GLY A 540 46.64 16.52 -3.50
CA GLY A 540 47.03 15.29 -4.16
C GLY A 540 45.91 14.54 -4.89
N TYR A 541 44.70 15.11 -4.99
CA TYR A 541 43.66 14.53 -5.83
C TYR A 541 44.07 14.56 -7.30
N LYS A 542 44.22 13.39 -7.88
CA LYS A 542 44.49 13.22 -9.32
C LYS A 542 43.17 12.90 -10.01
N LEU A 543 42.74 13.76 -10.92
CA LEU A 543 41.66 13.45 -11.83
C LEU A 543 42.05 12.22 -12.66
N ASP A 544 41.31 11.14 -12.56
CA ASP A 544 41.40 10.07 -13.55
C ASP A 544 40.75 10.61 -14.84
N ILE A 545 41.60 10.91 -15.84
CA ILE A 545 41.19 11.46 -17.13
C ILE A 545 40.20 10.52 -17.83
N ALA A 546 40.25 9.21 -17.55
CA ALA A 546 39.30 8.25 -18.07
C ALA A 546 37.90 8.44 -17.48
N GLU A 547 37.76 8.84 -16.20
CA GLU A 547 36.46 9.18 -15.60
C GLU A 547 35.90 10.53 -16.10
N VAL A 548 36.76 11.53 -16.33
CA VAL A 548 36.33 12.85 -16.78
C VAL A 548 35.85 12.86 -18.23
N LEU A 549 36.46 12.06 -19.10
CA LEU A 549 35.99 11.91 -20.49
C LEU A 549 34.65 11.16 -20.61
N LEU A 550 34.18 10.53 -19.51
CA LEU A 550 32.91 9.84 -19.45
C LEU A 550 31.72 10.75 -19.09
N ASP A 551 32.02 11.94 -18.51
CA ASP A 551 30.98 12.88 -18.05
C ASP A 551 30.83 14.12 -18.96
N VAL A 552 31.69 14.31 -19.96
CA VAL A 552 31.62 15.41 -20.92
C VAL A 552 30.90 14.91 -22.19
N GLU A 553 29.57 15.02 -22.16
CA GLU A 553 28.67 15.34 -23.28
C GLU A 553 27.23 15.41 -22.80
#